data_07cc34504f92b7eb59980956ae54d71b
#
_entry.id   07cc34504f92b7eb59980956ae54d71b
#
_cell.length_a   1.000
_cell.length_b   1.000
_cell.length_c   1.000
_cell.angle_alpha   90.00
_cell.angle_beta   90.00
_cell.angle_gamma   90.00
#
_symmetry.space_group_name_H-M   'P 1'
#
loop_
_entity.id
_entity.type
_entity.pdbx_description
1 polymer ?
#
loop_
_entity_poly.entity_id
_entity_poly.type
_entity_poly.pdbx_seq_one_letter_code
_entity_poly.pdbx_strand_id
1 'polypeptide(L)'
;MTSPYTDENLLRSLLAKAVASKASDVHIKVGQPPGVRVHGDIVYFRTERITAEDTEAVARQVIGSDDVIAKLDDLKEYDTSYLAPSVGRFRVNVYRQRGSLAVVMRYIPSEIPSIEELGLPMPVTMELAEKNNGMVLVVGAAGNGKSTSIAGMIAHLNATRHLHIVTVEDPIEFVHRDQMSSISQREVGIDTASFAAALRAALRQDPDVIFVGEVRDEETMEIALKAAETGHLVMASLHTSDCVRTVNRMLALMKGDAAENRFRIATCLQGIIAQRLLPRADGSGIVLAAEVLVASQSVRESIRRPENNPPLKSLMEKGAHPYGMETFQTVIERLREEGVIDDETAQEALL
;
A
#
# COMPACT_ATOMS: atom_id res chain seq x y z
N MET A 1 -35.25 -24.75 1.45
CA MET A 1 -35.06 -24.25 0.06
C MET A 1 -33.59 -23.95 -0.07
N THR A 2 -32.95 -24.31 -1.18
CA THR A 2 -31.55 -23.94 -1.42
C THR A 2 -31.44 -22.43 -1.56
N SER A 3 -30.45 -21.82 -0.94
CA SER A 3 -30.19 -20.38 -1.03
C SER A 3 -30.06 -19.91 -2.48
N PRO A 4 -30.67 -18.80 -2.87
CA PRO A 4 -30.44 -18.22 -4.21
C PRO A 4 -28.98 -17.82 -4.45
N TYR A 5 -28.23 -17.59 -3.38
CA TYR A 5 -26.78 -17.28 -3.44
C TYR A 5 -25.90 -18.51 -3.67
N THR A 6 -26.46 -19.68 -3.93
CA THR A 6 -25.70 -20.81 -4.52
C THR A 6 -25.40 -20.54 -6.01
N ASP A 7 -26.13 -19.63 -6.66
CA ASP A 7 -25.80 -19.12 -8.01
C ASP A 7 -24.79 -17.99 -7.90
N GLU A 8 -23.56 -18.25 -8.40
CA GLU A 8 -22.47 -17.26 -8.45
C GLU A 8 -22.85 -15.99 -9.23
N ASN A 9 -23.76 -16.09 -10.20
CA ASN A 9 -24.21 -14.95 -10.98
C ASN A 9 -25.00 -13.94 -10.12
N LEU A 10 -25.70 -14.40 -9.10
CA LEU A 10 -26.46 -13.50 -8.22
C LEU A 10 -25.50 -12.64 -7.38
N LEU A 11 -24.50 -13.25 -6.73
CA LEU A 11 -23.48 -12.52 -5.99
C LEU A 11 -22.73 -11.55 -6.92
N ARG A 12 -22.30 -12.02 -8.08
CA ARG A 12 -21.59 -11.19 -9.08
C ARG A 12 -22.43 -9.98 -9.52
N SER A 13 -23.73 -10.17 -9.78
CA SER A 13 -24.64 -9.08 -10.14
C SER A 13 -24.79 -8.06 -9.02
N LEU A 14 -24.86 -8.51 -7.76
CA LEU A 14 -24.93 -7.64 -6.60
C LEU A 14 -23.65 -6.81 -6.47
N LEU A 15 -22.47 -7.45 -6.60
CA LEU A 15 -21.18 -6.78 -6.54
C LEU A 15 -21.01 -5.77 -7.69
N ALA A 16 -21.44 -6.11 -8.89
CA ALA A 16 -21.41 -5.18 -10.05
C ALA A 16 -22.26 -3.92 -9.80
N LYS A 17 -23.45 -4.08 -9.21
CA LYS A 17 -24.30 -2.95 -8.82
C LYS A 17 -23.67 -2.11 -7.71
N ALA A 18 -23.01 -2.72 -6.73
CA ALA A 18 -22.29 -2.04 -5.68
C ALA A 18 -21.16 -1.16 -6.26
N VAL A 19 -20.32 -1.72 -7.14
CA VAL A 19 -19.23 -0.98 -7.81
C VAL A 19 -19.79 0.16 -8.68
N ALA A 20 -20.85 -0.08 -9.47
CA ALA A 20 -21.49 0.95 -10.27
C ALA A 20 -22.06 2.11 -9.43
N SER A 21 -22.43 1.84 -8.18
CA SER A 21 -22.89 2.84 -7.22
C SER A 21 -21.75 3.53 -6.45
N LYS A 22 -20.50 3.28 -6.83
CA LYS A 22 -19.28 3.79 -6.14
C LYS A 22 -19.23 3.39 -4.66
N ALA A 23 -19.75 2.20 -4.32
CA ALA A 23 -19.67 1.67 -2.97
C ALA A 23 -18.23 1.24 -2.65
N SER A 24 -17.76 1.57 -1.45
CA SER A 24 -16.46 1.12 -0.93
C SER A 24 -16.55 -0.30 -0.36
N ASP A 25 -17.67 -0.64 0.30
CA ASP A 25 -17.83 -1.91 0.98
C ASP A 25 -19.23 -2.49 0.72
N VAL A 26 -19.30 -3.82 0.71
CA VAL A 26 -20.55 -4.61 0.67
C VAL A 26 -20.69 -5.40 1.94
N HIS A 27 -21.86 -5.35 2.57
CA HIS A 27 -22.18 -6.00 3.84
C HIS A 27 -23.28 -7.03 3.63
N ILE A 28 -23.00 -8.29 3.92
CA ILE A 28 -23.95 -9.41 3.83
C ILE A 28 -24.06 -10.05 5.20
N LYS A 29 -25.20 -9.87 5.85
CA LYS A 29 -25.46 -10.41 7.19
C LYS A 29 -26.92 -10.81 7.36
N VAL A 30 -27.16 -11.79 8.20
CA VAL A 30 -28.49 -12.30 8.51
C VAL A 30 -29.42 -11.21 9.04
N GLY A 31 -30.67 -11.20 8.58
CA GLY A 31 -31.76 -10.36 9.07
C GLY A 31 -31.84 -8.97 8.41
N GLN A 32 -30.92 -8.62 7.51
CA GLN A 32 -30.94 -7.39 6.73
C GLN A 32 -30.85 -7.72 5.24
N PRO A 33 -31.36 -6.87 4.34
CA PRO A 33 -30.98 -6.95 2.93
C PRO A 33 -29.47 -6.71 2.78
N PRO A 34 -28.83 -7.12 1.67
CA PRO A 34 -27.45 -6.73 1.37
C PRO A 34 -27.29 -5.21 1.47
N GLY A 35 -26.28 -4.77 2.22
CA GLY A 35 -25.95 -3.35 2.41
C GLY A 35 -24.69 -2.97 1.63
N VAL A 36 -24.57 -1.72 1.24
CA VAL A 36 -23.38 -1.14 0.64
C VAL A 36 -23.02 0.17 1.32
N ARG A 37 -21.74 0.46 1.44
CA ARG A 37 -21.27 1.75 1.96
C ARG A 37 -21.00 2.71 0.80
N VAL A 38 -21.77 3.78 0.73
CA VAL A 38 -21.64 4.83 -0.29
C VAL A 38 -21.46 6.17 0.42
N HIS A 39 -20.40 6.89 0.12
CA HIS A 39 -20.04 8.18 0.76
C HIS A 39 -20.06 8.15 2.31
N GLY A 40 -19.67 7.03 2.89
CA GLY A 40 -19.64 6.83 4.35
C GLY A 40 -20.91 6.21 4.93
N ASP A 41 -22.06 6.31 4.27
CA ASP A 41 -23.34 5.81 4.75
C ASP A 41 -23.63 4.38 4.26
N ILE A 42 -24.30 3.58 5.09
CA ILE A 42 -24.78 2.25 4.69
C ILE A 42 -26.19 2.35 4.10
N VAL A 43 -26.30 1.96 2.83
CA VAL A 43 -27.54 1.90 2.08
C VAL A 43 -27.87 0.44 1.75
N TYR A 44 -29.14 0.04 1.86
CA TYR A 44 -29.57 -1.33 1.61
C TYR A 44 -30.19 -1.48 0.22
N PHE A 45 -29.92 -2.60 -0.44
CA PHE A 45 -30.61 -2.97 -1.67
C PHE A 45 -32.09 -3.25 -1.39
N ARG A 46 -32.93 -2.95 -2.36
CA ARG A 46 -34.38 -3.28 -2.30
C ARG A 46 -34.57 -4.73 -2.71
N THR A 47 -34.29 -5.64 -1.76
CA THR A 47 -34.40 -7.08 -1.94
C THR A 47 -34.79 -7.73 -0.61
N GLU A 48 -34.97 -9.04 -0.61
CA GLU A 48 -35.28 -9.81 0.60
C GLU A 48 -34.14 -9.76 1.61
N ARG A 49 -34.47 -10.04 2.88
CA ARG A 49 -33.50 -10.13 3.96
C ARG A 49 -32.68 -11.40 3.82
N ILE A 50 -31.41 -11.29 4.07
CA ILE A 50 -30.44 -12.40 4.06
C ILE A 50 -30.76 -13.38 5.17
N THR A 51 -30.79 -14.66 4.86
CA THR A 51 -30.91 -15.80 5.78
C THR A 51 -29.56 -16.34 6.20
N ALA A 52 -29.53 -17.31 7.14
CA ALA A 52 -28.28 -17.97 7.52
C ALA A 52 -27.71 -18.83 6.37
N GLU A 53 -28.58 -19.46 5.60
CA GLU A 53 -28.23 -20.26 4.43
C GLU A 53 -27.63 -19.38 3.32
N ASP A 54 -28.10 -18.13 3.19
CA ASP A 54 -27.56 -17.17 2.22
C ASP A 54 -26.14 -16.75 2.59
N THR A 55 -25.88 -16.42 3.87
CA THR A 55 -24.54 -16.05 4.32
C THR A 55 -23.56 -17.20 4.20
N GLU A 56 -23.99 -18.43 4.46
CA GLU A 56 -23.17 -19.63 4.28
C GLU A 56 -22.85 -19.84 2.78
N ALA A 57 -23.84 -19.73 1.89
CA ALA A 57 -23.64 -19.87 0.45
C ALA A 57 -22.64 -18.83 -0.09
N VAL A 58 -22.77 -17.57 0.35
CA VAL A 58 -21.81 -16.51 -0.02
C VAL A 58 -20.42 -16.81 0.54
N ALA A 59 -20.30 -17.21 1.81
CA ALA A 59 -19.03 -17.55 2.43
C ALA A 59 -18.30 -18.65 1.67
N ARG A 60 -19.00 -19.72 1.26
CA ARG A 60 -18.46 -20.82 0.46
C ARG A 60 -17.93 -20.37 -0.90
N GLN A 61 -18.57 -19.39 -1.55
CA GLN A 61 -18.11 -18.84 -2.84
C GLN A 61 -16.84 -18.01 -2.68
N VAL A 62 -16.74 -17.21 -1.61
CA VAL A 62 -15.65 -16.22 -1.49
C VAL A 62 -14.40 -16.78 -0.81
N ILE A 63 -14.51 -17.88 -0.04
CA ILE A 63 -13.38 -18.46 0.71
C ILE A 63 -12.37 -19.14 -0.21
N GLY A 64 -12.75 -19.76 -1.29
CA GLY A 64 -11.84 -20.35 -2.27
C GLY A 64 -10.91 -21.47 -1.78
N SER A 65 -10.94 -21.86 -0.50
CA SER A 65 -10.12 -22.90 0.13
C SER A 65 -11.00 -24.04 0.64
N ASP A 66 -10.88 -25.22 0.04
CA ASP A 66 -11.66 -26.40 0.43
C ASP A 66 -11.42 -26.82 1.90
N ASP A 67 -10.19 -26.67 2.39
CA ASP A 67 -9.83 -27.01 3.78
C ASP A 67 -10.52 -26.08 4.79
N VAL A 68 -10.68 -24.80 4.46
CA VAL A 68 -11.38 -23.83 5.28
C VAL A 68 -12.89 -24.06 5.19
N ILE A 69 -13.40 -24.30 3.99
CA ILE A 69 -14.81 -24.61 3.75
C ILE A 69 -15.26 -25.87 4.51
N ALA A 70 -14.41 -26.88 4.58
CA ALA A 70 -14.69 -28.10 5.36
C ALA A 70 -14.85 -27.85 6.86
N LYS A 71 -14.30 -26.76 7.38
CA LYS A 71 -14.37 -26.35 8.79
C LYS A 71 -15.21 -25.09 9.02
N LEU A 72 -16.10 -24.76 8.09
CA LEU A 72 -16.89 -23.53 8.11
C LEU A 72 -17.76 -23.39 9.38
N ASP A 73 -18.22 -24.48 9.94
CA ASP A 73 -19.04 -24.51 11.17
C ASP A 73 -18.25 -24.05 12.39
N ASP A 74 -16.95 -24.27 12.43
CA ASP A 74 -16.04 -23.87 13.51
C ASP A 74 -15.37 -22.53 13.25
N LEU A 75 -15.54 -21.98 12.05
CA LEU A 75 -14.91 -20.73 11.62
C LEU A 75 -15.39 -19.57 12.46
N LYS A 76 -14.45 -18.80 13.05
CA LYS A 76 -14.76 -17.56 13.78
C LYS A 76 -14.58 -16.35 12.90
N GLU A 77 -13.46 -16.27 12.22
CA GLU A 77 -13.09 -15.22 11.26
C GLU A 77 -12.12 -15.75 10.21
N TYR A 78 -12.17 -15.20 9.00
CA TYR A 78 -11.27 -15.54 7.91
C TYR A 78 -11.16 -14.36 6.94
N ASP A 79 -9.92 -13.92 6.72
CA ASP A 79 -9.59 -12.90 5.72
C ASP A 79 -9.15 -13.58 4.43
N THR A 80 -9.66 -13.09 3.31
CA THR A 80 -9.32 -13.58 1.97
C THR A 80 -9.52 -12.50 0.94
N SER A 81 -9.17 -12.77 -0.32
CA SER A 81 -9.59 -11.96 -1.46
C SER A 81 -10.45 -12.78 -2.42
N TYR A 82 -11.39 -12.09 -3.05
CA TYR A 82 -12.30 -12.66 -4.02
C TYR A 82 -12.23 -11.88 -5.33
N LEU A 83 -11.90 -12.57 -6.42
CA LEU A 83 -11.97 -12.01 -7.76
C LEU A 83 -13.34 -12.32 -8.35
N ALA A 84 -14.20 -11.30 -8.42
CA ALA A 84 -15.49 -11.39 -9.12
C ALA A 84 -15.26 -11.18 -10.63
N PRO A 85 -15.46 -12.20 -11.50
CA PRO A 85 -15.18 -12.07 -12.92
C PRO A 85 -15.93 -10.91 -13.55
N SER A 86 -15.23 -10.08 -14.34
CA SER A 86 -15.75 -8.88 -15.01
C SER A 86 -16.24 -7.76 -14.10
N VAL A 87 -16.10 -7.87 -12.79
CA VAL A 87 -16.48 -6.84 -11.81
C VAL A 87 -15.26 -6.23 -11.16
N GLY A 88 -14.38 -7.05 -10.57
CA GLY A 88 -13.17 -6.61 -9.91
C GLY A 88 -12.78 -7.47 -8.72
N ARG A 89 -11.73 -7.06 -8.01
CA ARG A 89 -11.22 -7.75 -6.82
C ARG A 89 -11.81 -7.15 -5.56
N PHE A 90 -12.07 -8.01 -4.59
CA PHE A 90 -12.60 -7.62 -3.28
C PHE A 90 -11.72 -8.22 -2.18
N ARG A 91 -11.34 -7.43 -1.20
CA ARG A 91 -10.87 -7.93 0.09
C ARG A 91 -12.08 -8.36 0.89
N VAL A 92 -12.05 -9.58 1.43
CA VAL A 92 -13.20 -10.19 2.08
C VAL A 92 -12.83 -10.60 3.49
N ASN A 93 -13.66 -10.21 4.46
CA ASN A 93 -13.64 -10.75 5.80
C ASN A 93 -14.94 -11.54 6.02
N VAL A 94 -14.81 -12.84 6.28
CA VAL A 94 -15.89 -13.73 6.70
C VAL A 94 -15.78 -13.90 8.21
N TYR A 95 -16.81 -13.58 8.95
CA TYR A 95 -16.79 -13.68 10.41
C TYR A 95 -18.11 -14.15 10.97
N ARG A 96 -18.07 -14.62 12.22
CA ARG A 96 -19.26 -15.09 12.91
C ARG A 96 -19.78 -14.03 13.87
N GLN A 97 -21.09 -13.74 13.79
CA GLN A 97 -21.80 -12.88 14.74
C GLN A 97 -23.12 -13.51 15.19
N ARG A 98 -23.41 -13.52 16.48
CA ARG A 98 -24.66 -14.08 17.06
C ARG A 98 -25.00 -15.49 16.53
N GLY A 99 -23.97 -16.32 16.35
CA GLY A 99 -24.10 -17.69 15.85
C GLY A 99 -24.21 -17.86 14.33
N SER A 100 -24.36 -16.77 13.55
CA SER A 100 -24.46 -16.81 12.10
C SER A 100 -23.20 -16.23 11.44
N LEU A 101 -22.91 -16.63 10.22
CA LEU A 101 -21.88 -16.02 9.40
C LEU A 101 -22.30 -14.62 8.92
N ALA A 102 -21.31 -13.77 8.70
CA ALA A 102 -21.46 -12.50 8.01
C ALA A 102 -20.25 -12.30 7.11
N VAL A 103 -20.42 -11.56 6.02
CA VAL A 103 -19.38 -11.28 5.04
C VAL A 103 -19.33 -9.78 4.78
N VAL A 104 -18.13 -9.21 4.90
CA VAL A 104 -17.84 -7.83 4.46
C VAL A 104 -16.84 -7.90 3.34
N MET A 105 -17.14 -7.21 2.25
CA MET A 105 -16.31 -7.21 1.04
C MET A 105 -15.97 -5.77 0.68
N ARG A 106 -14.68 -5.42 0.72
CA ARG A 106 -14.18 -4.11 0.28
C ARG A 106 -13.73 -4.19 -1.17
N TYR A 107 -14.27 -3.32 -2.00
CA TYR A 107 -13.85 -3.21 -3.39
C TYR A 107 -12.41 -2.67 -3.49
N ILE A 108 -11.60 -3.33 -4.29
CA ILE A 108 -10.23 -2.91 -4.62
C ILE A 108 -10.27 -2.21 -5.97
N PRO A 109 -10.01 -0.89 -6.03
CA PRO A 109 -10.05 -0.15 -7.28
C PRO A 109 -9.05 -0.70 -8.31
N SER A 110 -9.45 -0.70 -9.58
CA SER A 110 -8.55 -0.99 -10.70
C SER A 110 -8.00 0.27 -11.37
N GLU A 111 -8.55 1.43 -11.04
CA GLU A 111 -8.03 2.72 -11.49
C GLU A 111 -6.98 3.19 -10.48
N ILE A 112 -5.77 3.35 -10.96
CA ILE A 112 -4.63 3.81 -10.17
C ILE A 112 -4.38 5.26 -10.55
N PRO A 113 -4.45 6.21 -9.58
CA PRO A 113 -4.17 7.60 -9.87
C PRO A 113 -2.71 7.78 -10.31
N SER A 114 -2.48 8.72 -11.21
CA SER A 114 -1.13 9.10 -11.64
C SER A 114 -0.36 9.79 -10.51
N ILE A 115 0.96 9.82 -10.62
CA ILE A 115 1.84 10.53 -9.66
C ILE A 115 1.41 12.01 -9.53
N GLU A 116 0.98 12.64 -10.63
CA GLU A 116 0.52 14.02 -10.65
C GLU A 116 -0.82 14.21 -9.90
N GLU A 117 -1.79 13.34 -10.18
CA GLU A 117 -3.10 13.37 -9.50
C GLU A 117 -3.00 13.14 -7.99
N LEU A 118 -1.98 12.40 -7.56
CA LEU A 118 -1.68 12.16 -6.15
C LEU A 118 -1.02 13.37 -5.46
N GLY A 119 -0.60 14.38 -6.21
CA GLY A 119 0.11 15.54 -5.67
C GLY A 119 1.52 15.22 -5.15
N LEU A 120 2.11 14.13 -5.61
CA LEU A 120 3.50 13.81 -5.30
C LEU A 120 4.45 14.81 -5.98
N PRO A 121 5.59 15.17 -5.35
CA PRO A 121 6.57 16.09 -5.96
C PRO A 121 7.14 15.46 -7.24
N MET A 122 6.65 15.96 -8.39
CA MET A 122 6.76 15.31 -9.69
C MET A 122 8.18 14.96 -10.15
N PRO A 123 9.14 15.89 -10.27
CA PRO A 123 10.42 15.48 -10.86
C PRO A 123 11.13 14.42 -10.04
N VAL A 124 11.22 14.63 -8.74
CA VAL A 124 11.99 13.75 -7.84
C VAL A 124 11.33 12.38 -7.68
N THR A 125 10.00 12.31 -7.63
CA THR A 125 9.29 11.03 -7.52
C THR A 125 9.49 10.18 -8.76
N MET A 126 9.44 10.78 -9.96
CA MET A 126 9.71 10.08 -11.21
C MET A 126 11.18 9.62 -11.28
N GLU A 127 12.12 10.49 -10.92
CA GLU A 127 13.54 10.11 -10.89
C GLU A 127 13.82 8.95 -9.94
N LEU A 128 13.13 8.90 -8.79
CA LEU A 128 13.25 7.79 -7.85
C LEU A 128 12.60 6.50 -8.39
N ALA A 129 11.42 6.61 -9.00
CA ALA A 129 10.74 5.48 -9.62
C ALA A 129 11.57 4.85 -10.76
N GLU A 130 12.27 5.66 -11.53
CA GLU A 130 13.03 5.24 -12.72
C GLU A 130 14.47 4.78 -12.44
N LYS A 131 14.88 4.70 -11.16
CA LYS A 131 16.19 4.12 -10.80
C LYS A 131 16.29 2.67 -11.30
N ASN A 132 17.47 2.29 -11.75
CA ASN A 132 17.68 0.92 -12.24
C ASN A 132 17.95 -0.08 -11.11
N ASN A 133 18.39 0.38 -9.95
CA ASN A 133 18.68 -0.45 -8.77
C ASN A 133 18.65 0.38 -7.47
N GLY A 134 18.77 -0.31 -6.37
CA GLY A 134 18.80 0.29 -5.04
C GLY A 134 17.42 0.25 -4.36
N MET A 135 17.25 1.04 -3.31
CA MET A 135 16.04 1.01 -2.48
C MET A 135 15.36 2.38 -2.45
N VAL A 136 14.08 2.42 -2.76
CA VAL A 136 13.20 3.59 -2.62
C VAL A 136 12.14 3.26 -1.58
N LEU A 137 11.96 4.13 -0.61
CA LEU A 137 11.00 3.92 0.48
C LEU A 137 9.90 4.98 0.45
N VAL A 138 8.65 4.53 0.59
CA VAL A 138 7.50 5.41 0.82
C VAL A 138 6.97 5.13 2.22
N VAL A 139 6.98 6.15 3.08
CA VAL A 139 6.74 5.97 4.51
C VAL A 139 5.69 6.93 5.05
N GLY A 140 5.13 6.62 6.22
CA GLY A 140 4.08 7.41 6.87
C GLY A 140 3.20 6.52 7.75
N ALA A 141 2.33 7.10 8.56
CA ALA A 141 1.35 6.38 9.34
C ALA A 141 0.36 5.58 8.45
N ALA A 142 -0.40 4.68 9.06
CA ALA A 142 -1.48 3.99 8.36
C ALA A 142 -2.50 5.03 7.80
N GLY A 143 -2.99 4.80 6.58
CA GLY A 143 -3.94 5.70 5.93
C GLY A 143 -3.32 6.92 5.23
N ASN A 144 -2.00 7.12 5.26
CA ASN A 144 -1.34 8.26 4.59
C ASN A 144 -1.02 8.02 3.10
N GLY A 145 -1.69 7.08 2.43
CA GLY A 145 -1.62 6.93 0.98
C GLY A 145 -0.34 6.26 0.44
N LYS A 146 0.47 5.60 1.28
CA LYS A 146 1.72 4.95 0.86
C LYS A 146 1.54 3.97 -0.29
N SER A 147 0.62 3.00 -0.15
CA SER A 147 0.34 1.99 -1.17
C SER A 147 -0.17 2.62 -2.46
N THR A 148 -1.00 3.66 -2.34
CA THR A 148 -1.51 4.41 -3.51
C THR A 148 -0.38 5.10 -4.27
N SER A 149 0.56 5.71 -3.55
CA SER A 149 1.73 6.38 -4.16
C SER A 149 2.65 5.39 -4.85
N ILE A 150 2.93 4.24 -4.20
CA ILE A 150 3.76 3.19 -4.82
C ILE A 150 3.02 2.60 -6.04
N ALA A 151 1.71 2.37 -5.93
CA ALA A 151 0.92 1.92 -7.07
C ALA A 151 1.00 2.91 -8.26
N GLY A 152 0.93 4.22 -8.01
CA GLY A 152 1.14 5.26 -9.02
C GLY A 152 2.53 5.20 -9.65
N MET A 153 3.59 4.99 -8.85
CA MET A 153 4.96 4.81 -9.35
C MET A 153 5.09 3.54 -10.21
N ILE A 154 4.50 2.42 -9.78
CA ILE A 154 4.47 1.17 -10.55
C ILE A 154 3.66 1.36 -11.84
N ALA A 155 2.52 2.04 -11.80
CA ALA A 155 1.71 2.32 -12.99
C ALA A 155 2.48 3.17 -14.01
N HIS A 156 3.26 4.16 -13.54
CA HIS A 156 4.15 4.94 -14.40
C HIS A 156 5.20 4.04 -15.09
N LEU A 157 5.89 3.19 -14.35
CA LEU A 157 6.86 2.25 -14.92
C LEU A 157 6.21 1.30 -15.92
N ASN A 158 5.04 0.75 -15.57
CA ASN A 158 4.27 -0.16 -16.41
C ASN A 158 3.86 0.47 -17.76
N ALA A 159 3.56 1.78 -17.76
CA ALA A 159 3.18 2.50 -18.97
C ALA A 159 4.37 2.96 -19.82
N THR A 160 5.59 3.03 -19.27
CA THR A 160 6.73 3.69 -19.91
C THR A 160 7.94 2.80 -20.15
N ARG A 161 8.04 1.64 -19.48
CA ARG A 161 9.22 0.77 -19.51
C ARG A 161 8.87 -0.70 -19.70
N HIS A 162 9.77 -1.45 -20.34
CA HIS A 162 9.66 -2.90 -20.50
C HIS A 162 10.41 -3.59 -19.37
N LEU A 163 9.70 -3.87 -18.27
CA LEU A 163 10.26 -4.43 -17.04
C LEU A 163 9.45 -5.65 -16.59
N HIS A 164 10.07 -6.52 -15.81
CA HIS A 164 9.36 -7.48 -14.99
C HIS A 164 9.27 -6.93 -13.55
N ILE A 165 8.06 -6.66 -13.11
CA ILE A 165 7.77 -6.10 -11.78
C ILE A 165 7.11 -7.18 -10.92
N VAL A 166 7.71 -7.50 -9.79
CA VAL A 166 7.14 -8.45 -8.82
C VAL A 166 6.68 -7.67 -7.60
N THR A 167 5.41 -7.81 -7.22
CA THR A 167 4.90 -7.23 -5.97
C THR A 167 4.61 -8.31 -4.95
N VAL A 168 4.84 -7.99 -3.68
CA VAL A 168 4.47 -8.82 -2.52
C VAL A 168 3.70 -7.93 -1.56
N GLU A 169 2.43 -8.25 -1.32
CA GLU A 169 1.48 -7.38 -0.63
C GLU A 169 0.65 -8.14 0.42
N ASP A 170 0.12 -7.43 1.42
CA ASP A 170 -0.71 -8.01 2.49
C ASP A 170 -1.81 -7.02 2.92
N PRO A 171 -2.95 -7.05 2.24
CA PRO A 171 -3.25 -7.68 0.94
C PRO A 171 -2.90 -6.78 -0.26
N ILE A 172 -3.19 -7.26 -1.50
CA ILE A 172 -3.13 -6.44 -2.71
C ILE A 172 -4.17 -5.30 -2.62
N GLU A 173 -3.71 -4.04 -2.70
CA GLU A 173 -4.58 -2.85 -2.63
C GLU A 173 -4.98 -2.30 -4.01
N PHE A 174 -4.19 -2.57 -5.05
CA PHE A 174 -4.48 -2.18 -6.43
C PHE A 174 -4.13 -3.32 -7.38
N VAL A 175 -4.95 -3.53 -8.39
CA VAL A 175 -4.67 -4.54 -9.43
C VAL A 175 -4.05 -3.85 -10.64
N HIS A 176 -2.81 -4.18 -10.93
CA HIS A 176 -2.13 -3.72 -12.13
C HIS A 176 -2.45 -4.64 -13.32
N ARG A 177 -2.70 -4.02 -14.47
CA ARG A 177 -2.81 -4.74 -15.75
C ARG A 177 -1.53 -4.53 -16.52
N ASP A 178 -0.98 -5.60 -17.08
CA ASP A 178 0.21 -5.52 -17.93
C ASP A 178 0.00 -4.54 -19.08
N GLN A 179 1.00 -3.68 -19.32
CA GLN A 179 1.06 -2.75 -20.44
C GLN A 179 2.38 -2.94 -21.19
N MET A 180 3.38 -2.07 -20.92
CA MET A 180 4.73 -2.27 -21.44
C MET A 180 5.55 -3.21 -20.56
N SER A 181 5.24 -3.27 -19.26
CA SER A 181 5.86 -4.19 -18.31
C SER A 181 4.97 -5.42 -18.06
N SER A 182 5.59 -6.50 -17.58
CA SER A 182 4.89 -7.66 -17.02
C SER A 182 4.86 -7.54 -15.50
N ILE A 183 3.70 -7.67 -14.87
CA ILE A 183 3.52 -7.49 -13.43
C ILE A 183 3.01 -8.77 -12.78
N SER A 184 3.79 -9.29 -11.84
CA SER A 184 3.44 -10.46 -11.02
C SER A 184 3.11 -10.01 -9.60
N GLN A 185 1.83 -9.95 -9.24
CA GLN A 185 1.38 -9.58 -7.89
C GLN A 185 1.14 -10.83 -7.04
N ARG A 186 1.68 -10.85 -5.83
CA ARG A 186 1.58 -11.96 -4.89
C ARG A 186 1.06 -11.49 -3.54
N GLU A 187 -0.02 -12.10 -3.08
CA GLU A 187 -0.66 -11.80 -1.80
C GLU A 187 -0.18 -12.76 -0.70
N VAL A 188 0.26 -12.20 0.42
CA VAL A 188 0.64 -13.00 1.60
C VAL A 188 -0.60 -13.70 2.16
N GLY A 189 -0.45 -14.97 2.52
CA GLY A 189 -1.56 -15.82 3.00
C GLY A 189 -2.35 -16.51 1.90
N ILE A 190 -2.25 -16.04 0.64
CA ILE A 190 -2.91 -16.66 -0.53
C ILE A 190 -1.87 -17.23 -1.49
N ASP A 191 -1.00 -16.41 -2.04
CA ASP A 191 -0.01 -16.81 -3.06
C ASP A 191 1.35 -17.16 -2.45
N THR A 192 1.58 -16.75 -1.21
CA THR A 192 2.83 -16.95 -0.47
C THR A 192 2.61 -16.99 1.03
N ALA A 193 3.48 -17.68 1.75
CA ALA A 193 3.36 -17.82 3.21
C ALA A 193 3.79 -16.57 3.99
N SER A 194 4.70 -15.75 3.44
CA SER A 194 5.23 -14.54 4.12
C SER A 194 5.94 -13.62 3.13
N PHE A 195 6.17 -12.36 3.54
CA PHE A 195 7.01 -11.43 2.79
C PHE A 195 8.41 -12.00 2.52
N ALA A 196 9.08 -12.52 3.52
CA ALA A 196 10.42 -13.09 3.39
C ALA A 196 10.47 -14.29 2.41
N ALA A 197 9.48 -15.18 2.47
CA ALA A 197 9.40 -16.31 1.55
C ALA A 197 9.18 -15.87 0.11
N ALA A 198 8.30 -14.91 -0.10
CA ALA A 198 8.01 -14.35 -1.42
C ALA A 198 9.22 -13.63 -2.02
N LEU A 199 9.91 -12.79 -1.22
CA LEU A 199 11.12 -12.07 -1.65
C LEU A 199 12.25 -13.03 -2.06
N ARG A 200 12.51 -14.09 -1.27
CA ARG A 200 13.49 -15.11 -1.67
C ARG A 200 13.11 -15.79 -3.00
N ALA A 201 11.82 -15.99 -3.24
CA ALA A 201 11.36 -16.55 -4.51
C ALA A 201 11.50 -15.53 -5.64
N ALA A 202 11.14 -14.28 -5.42
CA ALA A 202 11.22 -13.20 -6.40
C ALA A 202 12.63 -13.07 -7.00
N LEU A 203 13.69 -13.17 -6.20
CA LEU A 203 15.08 -13.13 -6.66
C LEU A 203 15.48 -14.23 -7.69
N ARG A 204 14.59 -15.21 -7.94
CA ARG A 204 14.77 -16.25 -8.95
C ARG A 204 13.74 -16.17 -10.08
N GLN A 205 13.00 -15.07 -10.12
CA GLN A 205 11.93 -14.82 -11.10
C GLN A 205 12.33 -13.78 -12.15
N ASP A 206 13.62 -13.40 -12.21
CA ASP A 206 14.17 -12.41 -13.14
C ASP A 206 13.45 -11.05 -13.05
N PRO A 207 13.27 -10.47 -11.85
CA PRO A 207 12.61 -9.18 -11.70
C PRO A 207 13.60 -8.04 -11.92
N ASP A 208 13.15 -6.96 -12.57
CA ASP A 208 13.85 -5.67 -12.57
C ASP A 208 13.46 -4.84 -11.34
N VAL A 209 12.17 -4.90 -10.96
CA VAL A 209 11.61 -4.15 -9.84
C VAL A 209 10.90 -5.11 -8.88
N ILE A 210 11.14 -4.93 -7.59
CA ILE A 210 10.46 -5.66 -6.52
C ILE A 210 9.76 -4.67 -5.61
N PHE A 211 8.44 -4.77 -5.48
CA PHE A 211 7.69 -4.02 -4.47
C PHE A 211 7.41 -4.91 -3.26
N VAL A 212 7.75 -4.40 -2.09
CA VAL A 212 7.47 -5.01 -0.79
C VAL A 212 6.45 -4.15 -0.07
N GLY A 213 5.23 -4.64 0.06
CA GLY A 213 4.10 -3.90 0.65
C GLY A 213 4.48 -3.21 1.95
N GLU A 214 5.14 -3.93 2.85
CA GLU A 214 5.77 -3.34 4.03
C GLU A 214 6.95 -4.16 4.57
N VAL A 215 7.89 -3.47 5.23
CA VAL A 215 9.02 -4.07 5.93
C VAL A 215 8.82 -3.91 7.43
N ARG A 216 8.42 -5.02 8.11
CA ARG A 216 8.14 -5.04 9.55
C ARG A 216 9.27 -5.62 10.39
N ASP A 217 10.04 -6.53 9.82
CA ASP A 217 11.00 -7.38 10.53
C ASP A 217 12.37 -7.39 9.86
N GLU A 218 13.34 -7.94 10.62
CA GLU A 218 14.73 -8.07 10.21
C GLU A 218 14.90 -8.92 8.95
N GLU A 219 14.21 -10.07 8.87
CA GLU A 219 14.38 -11.01 7.77
C GLU A 219 13.96 -10.37 6.44
N THR A 220 12.81 -9.69 6.43
CA THR A 220 12.31 -8.97 5.26
C THR A 220 13.26 -7.84 4.86
N MET A 221 13.77 -7.06 5.83
CA MET A 221 14.74 -5.97 5.59
C MET A 221 16.02 -6.51 4.97
N GLU A 222 16.56 -7.59 5.51
CA GLU A 222 17.82 -8.17 5.02
C GLU A 222 17.71 -8.68 3.59
N ILE A 223 16.60 -9.35 3.24
CA ILE A 223 16.38 -9.83 1.87
C ILE A 223 16.14 -8.65 0.91
N ALA A 224 15.39 -7.63 1.32
CA ALA A 224 15.14 -6.45 0.52
C ALA A 224 16.43 -5.67 0.22
N LEU A 225 17.31 -5.48 1.24
CA LEU A 225 18.62 -4.89 1.05
C LEU A 225 19.49 -5.72 0.11
N LYS A 226 19.52 -7.04 0.29
CA LYS A 226 20.29 -7.93 -0.59
C LYS A 226 19.81 -7.86 -2.04
N ALA A 227 18.50 -7.75 -2.27
CA ALA A 227 17.96 -7.52 -3.60
C ALA A 227 18.48 -6.21 -4.20
N ALA A 228 18.46 -5.12 -3.43
CA ALA A 228 18.98 -3.82 -3.85
C ALA A 228 20.50 -3.85 -4.12
N GLU A 229 21.27 -4.59 -3.31
CA GLU A 229 22.72 -4.80 -3.48
C GLU A 229 23.05 -5.58 -4.75
N THR A 230 22.16 -6.48 -5.18
CA THR A 230 22.37 -7.37 -6.33
C THR A 230 21.79 -6.84 -7.64
N GLY A 231 21.38 -5.57 -7.68
CA GLY A 231 21.07 -4.88 -8.93
C GLY A 231 19.57 -4.65 -9.19
N HIS A 232 18.68 -5.02 -8.26
CA HIS A 232 17.24 -4.80 -8.42
C HIS A 232 16.82 -3.44 -7.85
N LEU A 233 15.80 -2.82 -8.43
CA LEU A 233 15.12 -1.70 -7.80
C LEU A 233 14.09 -2.27 -6.80
N VAL A 234 14.28 -1.96 -5.53
CA VAL A 234 13.37 -2.35 -4.45
C VAL A 234 12.57 -1.14 -4.01
N MET A 235 11.25 -1.19 -4.16
CA MET A 235 10.32 -0.24 -3.56
C MET A 235 9.69 -0.88 -2.33
N ALA A 236 9.63 -0.15 -1.20
CA ALA A 236 9.02 -0.70 0.00
C ALA A 236 8.35 0.38 0.85
N SER A 237 7.44 -0.05 1.74
CA SER A 237 6.88 0.85 2.74
C SER A 237 7.33 0.53 4.16
N LEU A 238 7.39 1.57 5.01
CA LEU A 238 7.55 1.44 6.46
C LEU A 238 6.57 2.39 7.17
N HIS A 239 6.27 2.07 8.43
CA HIS A 239 5.43 2.90 9.30
C HIS A 239 6.28 3.84 10.17
N THR A 240 6.99 4.76 9.52
CA THR A 240 7.78 5.82 10.17
C THR A 240 7.24 7.19 9.79
N SER A 241 7.41 8.18 10.67
CA SER A 241 6.78 9.49 10.53
C SER A 241 7.53 10.47 9.61
N ASP A 242 8.83 10.22 9.35
CA ASP A 242 9.70 11.11 8.58
C ASP A 242 10.93 10.37 8.03
N CYS A 243 11.68 11.03 7.15
CA CYS A 243 12.84 10.44 6.48
C CYS A 243 13.99 10.09 7.45
N VAL A 244 14.25 10.92 8.44
CA VAL A 244 15.35 10.69 9.41
C VAL A 244 15.05 9.47 10.27
N ARG A 245 13.84 9.39 10.82
CA ARG A 245 13.38 8.23 11.58
C ARG A 245 13.36 6.96 10.74
N THR A 246 13.13 7.08 9.44
CA THR A 246 13.19 5.93 8.53
C THR A 246 14.59 5.33 8.46
N VAL A 247 15.62 6.14 8.27
CA VAL A 247 17.02 5.66 8.28
C VAL A 247 17.36 4.98 9.61
N ASN A 248 16.92 5.58 10.73
CA ASN A 248 17.15 4.98 12.05
C ASN A 248 16.36 3.66 12.23
N ARG A 249 15.15 3.58 11.68
CA ARG A 249 14.33 2.35 11.71
C ARG A 249 14.96 1.24 10.89
N MET A 250 15.49 1.54 9.70
CA MET A 250 16.23 0.57 8.89
C MET A 250 17.40 -0.02 9.70
N LEU A 251 18.21 0.84 10.33
CA LEU A 251 19.32 0.40 11.19
C LEU A 251 18.86 -0.46 12.37
N ALA A 252 17.74 -0.09 13.00
CA ALA A 252 17.19 -0.83 14.13
C ALA A 252 16.63 -2.21 13.75
N LEU A 253 16.24 -2.40 12.50
CA LEU A 253 15.79 -3.70 11.98
C LEU A 253 16.95 -4.63 11.62
N MET A 254 18.17 -4.13 11.50
CA MET A 254 19.33 -4.91 11.10
C MET A 254 20.14 -5.37 12.30
N LYS A 255 20.57 -6.64 12.30
CA LYS A 255 21.54 -7.16 13.27
C LYS A 255 22.99 -6.99 12.76
N GLY A 256 23.95 -7.19 13.66
CA GLY A 256 25.35 -7.18 13.32
C GLY A 256 26.03 -5.83 13.59
N ASP A 257 27.11 -5.55 12.85
CA ASP A 257 27.91 -4.35 13.04
C ASP A 257 27.20 -3.10 12.52
N ALA A 258 27.10 -2.09 13.36
CA ALA A 258 26.39 -0.86 13.02
C ALA A 258 27.05 -0.07 11.89
N ALA A 259 28.38 -0.09 11.77
CA ALA A 259 29.09 0.61 10.72
C ALA A 259 28.90 -0.09 9.36
N GLU A 260 28.91 -1.42 9.36
CA GLU A 260 28.59 -2.22 8.16
C GLU A 260 27.14 -1.97 7.70
N ASN A 261 26.18 -2.00 8.62
CA ASN A 261 24.77 -1.74 8.31
C ASN A 261 24.57 -0.33 7.74
N ARG A 262 25.24 0.70 8.30
CA ARG A 262 25.23 2.06 7.78
C ARG A 262 25.83 2.12 6.37
N PHE A 263 26.91 1.41 6.12
CA PHE A 263 27.54 1.34 4.81
C PHE A 263 26.61 0.73 3.77
N ARG A 264 25.95 -0.38 4.08
CA ARG A 264 24.99 -1.07 3.21
C ARG A 264 23.79 -0.18 2.89
N ILE A 265 23.14 0.42 3.91
CA ILE A 265 22.03 1.36 3.71
C ILE A 265 22.47 2.53 2.82
N ALA A 266 23.59 3.18 3.14
CA ALA A 266 24.08 4.32 2.37
C ALA A 266 24.38 3.97 0.93
N THR A 267 24.77 2.73 0.64
CA THR A 267 25.06 2.27 -0.72
C THR A 267 23.80 1.99 -1.50
N CYS A 268 22.82 1.35 -0.89
CA CYS A 268 21.59 0.90 -1.56
C CYS A 268 20.49 1.96 -1.62
N LEU A 269 20.38 2.84 -0.62
CA LEU A 269 19.30 3.82 -0.55
C LEU A 269 19.39 4.79 -1.73
N GLN A 270 18.27 4.98 -2.44
CA GLN A 270 18.11 6.00 -3.49
C GLN A 270 17.32 7.19 -2.99
N GLY A 271 16.24 6.95 -2.22
CA GLY A 271 15.46 8.02 -1.61
C GLY A 271 14.37 7.51 -0.69
N ILE A 272 13.80 8.44 0.06
CA ILE A 272 12.67 8.24 0.95
C ILE A 272 11.65 9.33 0.68
N ILE A 273 10.38 8.95 0.54
CA ILE A 273 9.24 9.85 0.44
C ILE A 273 8.38 9.59 1.68
N ALA A 274 8.38 10.51 2.63
CA ALA A 274 7.52 10.44 3.81
C ALA A 274 6.25 11.24 3.57
N GLN A 275 5.09 10.68 3.96
CA GLN A 275 3.78 11.19 3.58
C GLN A 275 2.90 11.48 4.78
N ARG A 276 2.16 12.59 4.71
CA ARG A 276 1.04 12.95 5.58
C ARG A 276 -0.12 13.43 4.72
N LEU A 277 -1.32 12.93 4.96
CA LEU A 277 -2.55 13.44 4.36
C LEU A 277 -3.20 14.42 5.33
N LEU A 278 -3.36 15.67 4.90
CA LEU A 278 -3.87 16.76 5.70
C LEU A 278 -5.25 17.19 5.19
N PRO A 279 -6.20 17.56 6.06
CA PRO A 279 -7.48 18.13 5.64
C PRO A 279 -7.28 19.46 4.93
N ARG A 280 -8.01 19.71 3.86
CA ARG A 280 -8.01 20.99 3.15
C ARG A 280 -8.85 22.02 3.90
N ALA A 281 -8.41 23.26 3.92
CA ALA A 281 -9.09 24.36 4.58
C ALA A 281 -10.53 24.61 4.05
N ASP A 282 -10.77 24.33 2.78
CA ASP A 282 -12.08 24.47 2.12
C ASP A 282 -13.04 23.29 2.35
N GLY A 283 -12.62 22.27 3.09
CA GLY A 283 -13.41 21.05 3.34
C GLY A 283 -13.59 20.14 2.11
N SER A 284 -12.90 20.40 1.00
CA SER A 284 -13.03 19.62 -0.25
C SER A 284 -12.33 18.25 -0.21
N GLY A 285 -11.76 17.86 0.93
CA GLY A 285 -11.08 16.58 1.10
C GLY A 285 -9.70 16.74 1.74
N ILE A 286 -8.71 16.05 1.19
CA ILE A 286 -7.34 15.96 1.73
C ILE A 286 -6.32 16.48 0.73
N VAL A 287 -5.15 16.88 1.22
CA VAL A 287 -3.96 17.22 0.43
C VAL A 287 -2.77 16.43 0.96
N LEU A 288 -1.88 16.04 0.06
CA LEU A 288 -0.64 15.35 0.41
C LEU A 288 0.44 16.38 0.82
N ALA A 289 1.01 16.23 2.00
CA ALA A 289 2.29 16.78 2.38
C ALA A 289 3.36 15.69 2.28
N ALA A 290 4.39 15.90 1.46
CA ALA A 290 5.46 14.94 1.23
C ALA A 290 6.81 15.52 1.63
N GLU A 291 7.50 14.86 2.56
CA GLU A 291 8.90 15.10 2.88
C GLU A 291 9.77 14.18 2.02
N VAL A 292 10.81 14.69 1.37
CA VAL A 292 11.63 13.94 0.42
C VAL A 292 13.11 14.02 0.79
N LEU A 293 13.74 12.85 0.90
CA LEU A 293 15.18 12.69 1.02
C LEU A 293 15.70 11.94 -0.20
N VAL A 294 16.66 12.54 -0.91
CA VAL A 294 17.41 11.89 -2.00
C VAL A 294 18.80 11.52 -1.51
N ALA A 295 19.22 10.31 -1.77
CA ALA A 295 20.54 9.79 -1.33
C ALA A 295 21.69 10.38 -2.17
N SER A 296 21.86 11.71 -2.09
CA SER A 296 23.03 12.41 -2.63
C SER A 296 24.33 11.96 -1.96
N GLN A 297 25.47 12.33 -2.53
CA GLN A 297 26.77 11.98 -1.95
C GLN A 297 26.89 12.42 -0.47
N SER A 298 26.44 13.64 -0.15
CA SER A 298 26.48 14.16 1.23
C SER A 298 25.54 13.40 2.17
N VAL A 299 24.34 12.99 1.69
CA VAL A 299 23.41 12.16 2.45
C VAL A 299 24.00 10.78 2.73
N ARG A 300 24.62 10.15 1.72
CA ARG A 300 25.28 8.85 1.88
C ARG A 300 26.42 8.92 2.92
N GLU A 301 27.25 9.97 2.87
CA GLU A 301 28.32 10.16 3.86
C GLU A 301 27.77 10.43 5.28
N SER A 302 26.67 11.20 5.40
CA SER A 302 26.00 11.42 6.68
C SER A 302 25.41 10.13 7.27
N ILE A 303 24.85 9.24 6.43
CA ILE A 303 24.39 7.93 6.90
C ILE A 303 25.56 7.06 7.35
N ARG A 304 26.66 7.05 6.61
CA ARG A 304 27.86 6.24 6.93
C ARG A 304 28.55 6.67 8.22
N ARG A 305 28.73 7.99 8.39
CA ARG A 305 29.53 8.59 9.47
C ARG A 305 28.81 9.83 10.02
N PRO A 306 27.70 9.64 10.75
CA PRO A 306 26.87 10.75 11.23
C PRO A 306 27.62 11.69 12.18
N GLU A 307 28.63 11.20 12.89
CA GLU A 307 29.45 11.97 13.81
C GLU A 307 30.35 13.01 13.10
N ASN A 308 30.66 12.78 11.82
CA ASN A 308 31.60 13.61 11.04
C ASN A 308 30.91 14.46 9.97
N ASN A 309 29.58 14.35 9.85
CA ASN A 309 28.83 14.97 8.76
C ASN A 309 27.60 15.74 9.29
N PRO A 310 27.08 16.73 8.54
CA PRO A 310 25.87 17.42 8.91
C PRO A 310 24.68 16.46 9.09
N PRO A 311 23.75 16.75 10.02
CA PRO A 311 22.54 15.95 10.19
C PRO A 311 21.72 15.87 8.89
N LEU A 312 21.06 14.74 8.66
CA LEU A 312 20.23 14.52 7.45
C LEU A 312 19.19 15.63 7.23
N LYS A 313 18.54 16.11 8.31
CA LYS A 313 17.58 17.21 8.23
C LYS A 313 18.19 18.47 7.60
N SER A 314 19.38 18.87 8.05
CA SER A 314 20.09 20.04 7.50
C SER A 314 20.54 19.84 6.05
N LEU A 315 20.81 18.59 5.64
CA LEU A 315 21.12 18.28 4.24
C LEU A 315 19.87 18.34 3.36
N MET A 316 18.72 17.93 3.89
CA MET A 316 17.44 18.03 3.19
C MET A 316 17.02 19.50 2.98
N GLU A 317 17.13 20.34 4.02
CA GLU A 317 16.85 21.78 3.94
C GLU A 317 17.69 22.49 2.88
N LYS A 318 18.94 22.07 2.66
CA LYS A 318 19.83 22.59 1.63
C LYS A 318 19.71 21.89 0.29
N GLY A 319 19.03 20.76 0.24
CA GLY A 319 18.93 19.89 -0.91
C GLY A 319 17.76 20.17 -1.85
N ALA A 320 17.01 21.27 -1.65
CA ALA A 320 15.93 21.63 -2.54
C ALA A 320 16.39 21.74 -4.00
N HIS A 321 17.56 22.33 -4.23
CA HIS A 321 18.21 22.36 -5.52
C HIS A 321 19.62 21.73 -5.44
N PRO A 322 20.02 20.83 -6.39
CA PRO A 322 19.23 20.38 -7.55
C PRO A 322 18.37 19.13 -7.28
N TYR A 323 18.33 18.61 -6.05
CA TYR A 323 17.82 17.24 -5.77
C TYR A 323 16.30 17.15 -5.53
N GLY A 324 15.60 18.27 -5.38
CA GLY A 324 14.16 18.27 -5.06
C GLY A 324 13.83 17.74 -3.66
N MET A 325 14.78 17.84 -2.71
CA MET A 325 14.52 17.47 -1.33
C MET A 325 13.63 18.51 -0.66
N GLU A 326 12.68 18.07 0.16
CA GLU A 326 11.81 18.93 0.96
C GLU A 326 11.64 18.36 2.36
N THR A 327 11.49 19.23 3.37
CA THR A 327 11.12 18.82 4.72
C THR A 327 9.63 19.03 4.95
N PHE A 328 9.01 18.32 5.90
CA PHE A 328 7.63 18.56 6.28
C PHE A 328 7.39 20.02 6.68
N GLN A 329 8.34 20.62 7.38
CA GLN A 329 8.23 22.02 7.76
C GLN A 329 8.03 22.93 6.53
N THR A 330 8.91 22.79 5.53
CA THR A 330 8.85 23.60 4.30
C THR A 330 7.54 23.37 3.53
N VAL A 331 7.12 22.11 3.40
CA VAL A 331 5.89 21.77 2.65
C VAL A 331 4.65 22.28 3.38
N ILE A 332 4.55 22.07 4.69
CA ILE A 332 3.39 22.46 5.49
C ILE A 332 3.27 23.99 5.56
N GLU A 333 4.38 24.72 5.71
CA GLU A 333 4.40 26.18 5.68
C GLU A 333 3.92 26.69 4.32
N ARG A 334 4.40 26.12 3.21
CA ARG A 334 3.93 26.47 1.86
C ARG A 334 2.43 26.21 1.68
N LEU A 335 1.92 25.04 2.07
CA LEU A 335 0.49 24.73 1.97
C LEU A 335 -0.39 25.69 2.79
N ARG A 336 0.11 26.13 3.95
CA ARG A 336 -0.55 27.13 4.78
C ARG A 336 -0.54 28.51 4.12
N GLU A 337 0.61 28.96 3.60
CA GLU A 337 0.75 30.26 2.92
C GLU A 337 -0.11 30.35 1.66
N GLU A 338 -0.27 29.24 0.94
CA GLU A 338 -1.15 29.10 -0.22
C GLU A 338 -2.64 28.98 0.16
N GLY A 339 -2.98 28.92 1.47
CA GLY A 339 -4.34 28.76 1.96
C GLY A 339 -4.97 27.39 1.67
N VAL A 340 -4.15 26.38 1.34
CA VAL A 340 -4.61 25.01 1.08
C VAL A 340 -5.00 24.30 2.37
N ILE A 341 -4.27 24.58 3.46
CA ILE A 341 -4.58 24.14 4.83
C ILE A 341 -4.68 25.35 5.75
N ASP A 342 -5.42 25.23 6.85
CA ASP A 342 -5.54 26.29 7.84
C ASP A 342 -4.39 26.25 8.88
N ASP A 343 -4.35 27.29 9.74
CA ASP A 343 -3.30 27.43 10.76
C ASP A 343 -3.35 26.30 11.81
N GLU A 344 -4.53 25.81 12.16
CA GLU A 344 -4.72 24.73 13.13
C GLU A 344 -4.16 23.41 12.57
N THR A 345 -4.54 23.06 11.35
CA THR A 345 -4.00 21.90 10.62
C THR A 345 -2.48 21.98 10.48
N ALA A 346 -1.93 23.15 10.17
CA ALA A 346 -0.49 23.34 10.03
C ALA A 346 0.24 23.13 11.37
N GLN A 347 -0.30 23.65 12.48
CA GLN A 347 0.28 23.46 13.82
C GLN A 347 0.26 21.98 14.23
N GLU A 348 -0.87 21.31 14.08
CA GLU A 348 -1.00 19.88 14.41
C GLU A 348 -0.06 18.99 13.56
N ALA A 349 0.08 19.34 12.28
CA ALA A 349 0.94 18.59 11.38
C ALA A 349 2.44 18.75 11.66
N LEU A 350 2.87 19.81 12.37
CA LEU A 350 4.27 20.06 12.72
C LEU A 350 4.65 19.49 14.11
N LEU A 351 3.69 19.10 14.95
CA LEU A 351 3.91 18.40 16.22
C LEU A 351 4.25 16.92 15.98
#